data_5fecdd933bf97b6b3e74ad55f07af8ab
#
_entry.id   5fecdd933bf97b6b3e74ad55f07af8ab
#
_cell.length_a   1.000
_cell.length_b   1.000
_cell.length_c   1.000
_cell.angle_alpha   90.00
_cell.angle_beta   90.00
_cell.angle_gamma   90.00
#
_symmetry.space_group_name_H-M   'P 1'
#
loop_
_entity.id
_entity.type
_entity.pdbx_description
1 polymer ?
#
loop_
_entity_poly.entity_id
_entity_poly.type
_entity_poly.pdbx_seq_one_letter_code
_entity_poly.pdbx_strand_id
1 'polypeptide(L)'
;MNFFEELTVKVKKGAKSAVKVSGDVANFTKNKLQLADLKDQIREKEMKIGHIVYCKTKEIECEYDAEDVEILCDEIESLKNKIADVEFEINEFKNAKVCENCGEASNKNNDYCPKCGNKF
;
A
#
# COMPACT_ATOMS: atom_id res chain seq x y z
N MET A 1 15.04 3.10 11.03
CA MET A 1 13.59 2.89 10.96
C MET A 1 13.05 3.43 9.65
N ASN A 2 12.13 2.71 9.02
CA ASN A 2 11.44 3.25 7.85
C ASN A 2 10.31 4.19 8.30
N PHE A 3 9.72 4.92 7.35
CA PHE A 3 8.66 5.87 7.64
C PHE A 3 7.47 5.25 8.38
N PHE A 4 7.10 4.02 8.00
CA PHE A 4 5.97 3.31 8.61
C PHE A 4 6.24 3.01 10.10
N GLU A 5 7.43 2.55 10.44
CA GLU A 5 7.81 2.27 11.83
C GLU A 5 7.83 3.53 12.67
N GLU A 6 8.37 4.61 12.14
CA GLU A 6 8.38 5.91 12.82
C GLU A 6 6.97 6.42 13.09
N LEU A 7 6.10 6.30 12.11
CA LEU A 7 4.71 6.70 12.23
C LEU A 7 3.99 5.87 13.30
N THR A 8 4.21 4.55 13.29
CA THR A 8 3.61 3.65 14.27
C THR A 8 4.06 3.99 15.69
N VAL A 9 5.33 4.30 15.88
CA VAL A 9 5.88 4.70 17.18
C VAL A 9 5.25 6.03 17.64
N LYS A 10 5.15 7.01 16.75
CA LYS A 10 4.52 8.30 17.06
C LYS A 10 3.05 8.14 17.46
N VAL A 11 2.31 7.31 16.73
CA VAL A 11 0.91 7.03 17.02
C VAL A 11 0.76 6.32 18.37
N LYS A 12 1.61 5.34 18.66
CA LYS A 12 1.61 4.63 19.94
C LYS A 12 1.90 5.58 21.10
N LYS A 13 2.82 6.51 20.95
CA LYS A 13 3.11 7.52 21.97
C LYS A 13 1.90 8.42 22.21
N GLY A 14 1.25 8.86 21.14
CA GLY A 14 0.00 9.62 21.24
C GLY A 14 -1.12 8.84 21.93
N ALA A 15 -1.25 7.55 21.60
CA ALA A 15 -2.27 6.67 22.16
C ALA A 15 -2.10 6.49 23.68
N LYS A 16 -0.87 6.51 24.19
CA LYS A 16 -0.61 6.46 25.65
C LYS A 16 -1.18 7.65 26.39
N SER A 17 -1.41 8.75 25.69
CA SER A 17 -2.03 9.96 26.22
C SER A 17 -3.56 9.95 26.08
N ALA A 18 -4.17 8.80 25.85
CA ALA A 18 -5.60 8.61 25.61
C ALA A 18 -6.10 9.24 24.32
N VAL A 19 -5.19 9.43 23.32
CA VAL A 19 -5.55 9.95 22.00
C VAL A 19 -5.93 8.78 21.09
N LYS A 20 -7.05 8.90 20.40
CA LYS A 20 -7.49 7.89 19.43
C LYS A 20 -6.64 7.97 18.17
N VAL A 21 -6.31 6.82 17.58
CA VAL A 21 -5.67 6.74 16.25
C VAL A 21 -6.64 7.34 15.24
N SER A 22 -6.16 8.27 14.41
CA SER A 22 -7.00 8.91 13.40
C SER A 22 -7.38 7.93 12.29
N GLY A 23 -8.50 8.21 11.60
CA GLY A 23 -8.91 7.44 10.45
C GLY A 23 -7.87 7.46 9.34
N ASP A 24 -7.13 8.56 9.20
CA ASP A 24 -6.06 8.68 8.20
C ASP A 24 -4.91 7.74 8.46
N VAL A 25 -4.53 7.57 9.73
CA VAL A 25 -3.49 6.62 10.13
C VAL A 25 -3.94 5.18 9.88
N ALA A 26 -5.20 4.87 10.23
CA ALA A 26 -5.77 3.55 9.97
C ALA A 26 -5.82 3.24 8.48
N ASN A 27 -6.19 4.21 7.65
CA ASN A 27 -6.21 4.06 6.19
C ASN A 27 -4.80 3.88 5.63
N PHE A 28 -3.82 4.59 6.15
CA PHE A 28 -2.42 4.42 5.74
C PHE A 28 -1.95 2.99 5.98
N THR A 29 -2.22 2.44 7.16
CA THR A 29 -1.87 1.06 7.51
C THR A 29 -2.57 0.08 6.57
N LYS A 30 -3.86 0.27 6.34
CA LYS A 30 -4.65 -0.56 5.42
C LYS A 30 -4.07 -0.51 4.01
N ASN A 31 -3.71 0.67 3.53
CA ASN A 31 -3.13 0.85 2.20
C ASN A 31 -1.78 0.14 2.08
N LYS A 32 -0.95 0.17 3.11
CA LYS A 32 0.33 -0.54 3.11
C LYS A 32 0.14 -2.06 3.02
N LEU A 33 -0.83 -2.60 3.76
CA LEU A 33 -1.17 -4.02 3.71
C LEU A 33 -1.76 -4.41 2.34
N GLN A 34 -2.62 -3.57 1.80
CA GLN A 34 -3.21 -3.77 0.48
C GLN A 34 -2.14 -3.76 -0.61
N LEU A 35 -1.16 -2.85 -0.52
CA LEU A 35 -0.06 -2.78 -1.47
C LEU A 35 0.75 -4.07 -1.48
N ALA A 36 1.08 -4.60 -0.30
CA ALA A 36 1.80 -5.87 -0.18
C ALA A 36 1.02 -7.02 -0.80
N ASP A 37 -0.29 -7.10 -0.54
CA ASP A 37 -1.16 -8.12 -1.10
C ASP A 37 -1.25 -8.04 -2.64
N LEU A 38 -1.43 -6.83 -3.18
CA LEU A 38 -1.47 -6.62 -4.63
C LEU A 38 -0.18 -7.04 -5.31
N LYS A 39 0.97 -6.74 -4.71
CA LYS A 39 2.27 -7.16 -5.22
C LYS A 39 2.43 -8.68 -5.20
N ASP A 40 1.92 -9.32 -4.16
CA ASP A 40 1.95 -10.79 -4.05
C ASP A 40 1.07 -11.43 -5.12
N GLN A 41 -0.11 -10.88 -5.38
CA GLN A 41 -0.99 -11.35 -6.44
C GLN A 41 -0.32 -11.25 -7.82
N ILE A 42 0.40 -10.16 -8.08
CA ILE A 42 1.16 -10.01 -9.34
C ILE A 42 2.23 -11.08 -9.44
N ARG A 43 2.99 -11.32 -8.37
CA ARG A 43 4.03 -12.37 -8.37
C ARG A 43 3.47 -13.75 -8.67
N GLU A 44 2.33 -14.09 -8.10
CA GLU A 44 1.67 -15.37 -8.38
C GLU A 44 1.32 -15.52 -9.85
N LYS A 45 0.81 -14.45 -10.47
CA LYS A 45 0.47 -14.46 -11.89
C LYS A 45 1.71 -14.51 -12.78
N GLU A 46 2.77 -13.81 -12.41
CA GLU A 46 4.05 -13.89 -13.12
C GLU A 46 4.66 -15.29 -13.04
N MET A 47 4.53 -15.95 -11.89
CA MET A 47 4.98 -17.33 -11.72
C MET A 47 4.22 -18.29 -12.64
N LYS A 48 2.91 -18.12 -12.79
CA LYS A 48 2.11 -18.92 -13.73
C LYS A 48 2.55 -18.69 -15.17
N ILE A 49 2.77 -17.43 -15.56
CA ILE A 49 3.27 -17.08 -16.90
C ILE A 49 4.64 -17.74 -17.13
N GLY A 50 5.54 -17.65 -16.16
CA GLY A 50 6.85 -18.29 -16.24
C GLY A 50 6.75 -19.81 -16.40
N HIS A 51 5.83 -20.44 -15.69
CA HIS A 51 5.58 -21.87 -15.82
C HIS A 51 5.11 -22.23 -17.22
N ILE A 52 4.18 -21.46 -17.77
CA ILE A 52 3.66 -21.68 -19.13
C ILE A 52 4.80 -21.56 -20.15
N VAL A 53 5.64 -20.54 -20.04
CA VAL A 53 6.78 -20.32 -20.93
C VAL A 53 7.77 -21.48 -20.82
N TYR A 54 8.05 -21.93 -19.61
CA TYR A 54 8.93 -23.06 -19.37
C TYR A 54 8.40 -24.33 -20.05
N CYS A 55 7.12 -24.64 -19.86
CA CYS A 55 6.48 -25.81 -20.45
C CYS A 55 6.56 -25.78 -21.98
N LYS A 56 6.25 -24.63 -22.59
CA LYS A 56 6.30 -24.47 -24.04
C LYS A 56 7.71 -24.60 -24.59
N THR A 57 8.68 -24.00 -23.90
CA THR A 57 10.08 -24.04 -24.32
C THR A 57 10.64 -25.46 -24.27
N LYS A 58 10.22 -26.23 -23.29
CA LYS A 58 10.66 -27.62 -23.09
C LYS A 58 9.75 -28.68 -23.74
N GLU A 59 8.69 -28.23 -24.41
CA GLU A 59 7.71 -29.11 -25.04
C GLU A 59 7.07 -30.09 -24.05
N ILE A 60 6.83 -29.59 -22.83
CA ILE A 60 6.15 -30.34 -21.77
C ILE A 60 4.67 -29.96 -21.79
N GLU A 61 3.80 -30.95 -21.53
CA GLU A 61 2.37 -30.72 -21.42
C GLU A 61 2.08 -29.72 -20.28
N CYS A 62 1.25 -28.72 -20.57
CA CYS A 62 0.91 -27.66 -19.63
C CYS A 62 -0.60 -27.53 -19.50
N GLU A 63 -1.09 -27.30 -18.28
CA GLU A 63 -2.51 -27.10 -17.99
C GLU A 63 -3.06 -25.80 -18.59
N TYR A 64 -2.19 -24.88 -18.95
CA TYR A 64 -2.53 -23.54 -19.43
C TYR A 64 -2.10 -23.36 -20.88
N ASP A 65 -2.79 -22.49 -21.60
CA ASP A 65 -2.50 -22.19 -23.01
C ASP A 65 -2.14 -20.72 -23.22
N ALA A 66 -2.03 -20.28 -24.49
CA ALA A 66 -1.67 -18.92 -24.83
C ALA A 66 -2.75 -17.91 -24.42
N GLU A 67 -4.03 -18.29 -24.41
CA GLU A 67 -5.13 -17.44 -23.98
C GLU A 67 -5.02 -17.16 -22.47
N ASP A 68 -4.59 -18.16 -21.71
CA ASP A 68 -4.37 -18.00 -20.27
C ASP A 68 -3.29 -16.95 -20.00
N VAL A 69 -2.24 -16.90 -20.83
CA VAL A 69 -1.18 -15.89 -20.72
C VAL A 69 -1.74 -14.48 -20.94
N GLU A 70 -2.58 -14.29 -21.95
CA GLU A 70 -3.21 -12.97 -22.20
C GLU A 70 -4.08 -12.53 -21.04
N ILE A 71 -4.89 -13.45 -20.51
CA ILE A 71 -5.75 -13.16 -19.35
C ILE A 71 -4.89 -12.77 -18.14
N LEU A 72 -3.81 -13.51 -17.87
CA LEU A 72 -2.90 -13.21 -16.78
C LEU A 72 -2.24 -11.85 -16.96
N CYS A 73 -1.83 -11.49 -18.17
CA CYS A 73 -1.26 -10.18 -18.45
C CYS A 73 -2.25 -9.05 -18.19
N ASP A 74 -3.50 -9.21 -18.61
CA ASP A 74 -4.55 -8.22 -18.39
C ASP A 74 -4.85 -8.07 -16.88
N GLU A 75 -4.87 -9.16 -16.15
CA GLU A 75 -5.05 -9.15 -14.70
C GLU A 75 -3.89 -8.44 -14.01
N ILE A 76 -2.65 -8.66 -14.44
CA ILE A 76 -1.47 -7.96 -13.92
C ILE A 76 -1.58 -6.45 -14.16
N GLU A 77 -1.99 -6.03 -15.36
CA GLU A 77 -2.17 -4.61 -15.65
C GLU A 77 -3.22 -3.97 -14.76
N SER A 78 -4.35 -4.66 -14.55
CA SER A 78 -5.39 -4.20 -13.65
C SER A 78 -4.86 -4.05 -12.21
N LEU A 79 -4.05 -5.02 -11.75
CA LEU A 79 -3.42 -4.94 -10.43
C LEU A 79 -2.42 -3.80 -10.33
N LYS A 80 -1.64 -3.56 -11.38
CA LYS A 80 -0.70 -2.43 -11.43
C LYS A 80 -1.40 -1.08 -11.34
N ASN A 81 -2.57 -0.96 -11.96
CA ASN A 81 -3.38 0.25 -11.87
C ASN A 81 -3.88 0.47 -10.43
N LYS A 82 -4.32 -0.58 -9.77
CA LYS A 82 -4.71 -0.53 -8.35
C LYS A 82 -3.54 -0.14 -7.46
N ILE A 83 -2.35 -0.69 -7.74
CA ILE A 83 -1.12 -0.35 -7.02
C ILE A 83 -0.81 1.14 -7.17
N ALA A 84 -0.92 1.69 -8.38
CA ALA A 84 -0.67 3.10 -8.62
C ALA A 84 -1.61 3.99 -7.79
N ASP A 85 -2.89 3.63 -7.70
CA ASP A 85 -3.86 4.36 -6.89
C ASP A 85 -3.52 4.30 -5.40
N VAL A 86 -3.18 3.12 -4.91
CA VAL A 86 -2.80 2.92 -3.50
C VAL A 86 -1.50 3.65 -3.17
N GLU A 87 -0.51 3.58 -4.06
CA GLU A 87 0.76 4.29 -3.87
C GLU A 87 0.57 5.81 -3.86
N PHE A 88 -0.35 6.32 -4.67
CA PHE A 88 -0.70 7.74 -4.64
C PHE A 88 -1.23 8.14 -3.26
N GLU A 89 -2.17 7.39 -2.71
CA GLU A 89 -2.71 7.65 -1.38
C GLU A 89 -1.64 7.57 -0.29
N ILE A 90 -0.75 6.58 -0.38
CA ILE A 90 0.36 6.42 0.55
C ILE A 90 1.31 7.62 0.47
N ASN A 91 1.64 8.08 -0.72
CA ASN A 91 2.54 9.23 -0.93
C ASN A 91 1.92 10.52 -0.42
N GLU A 92 0.61 10.71 -0.60
CA GLU A 92 -0.11 11.86 -0.05
C GLU A 92 0.00 11.88 1.48
N PHE A 93 -0.17 10.73 2.12
CA PHE A 93 -0.03 10.60 3.56
C PHE A 93 1.41 10.83 4.03
N LYS A 94 2.41 10.30 3.30
CA LYS A 94 3.83 10.50 3.64
C LYS A 94 4.25 11.97 3.60
N ASN A 95 3.60 12.76 2.74
CA ASN A 95 3.85 14.18 2.62
C ASN A 95 3.04 15.02 3.62
N ALA A 96 2.28 14.37 4.49
CA ALA A 96 1.50 15.01 5.52
C ALA A 96 2.25 15.07 6.85
N LYS A 97 1.84 16.00 7.72
CA LYS A 97 2.25 16.01 9.14
C LYS A 97 1.17 15.30 9.94
N VAL A 98 1.57 14.52 10.93
CA VAL A 98 0.64 13.87 11.86
C VAL A 98 0.68 14.64 13.18
N CYS A 99 -0.47 15.10 13.66
CA CYS A 99 -0.58 15.80 14.91
C CYS A 99 -0.30 14.85 16.09
N GLU A 100 0.65 15.21 16.94
CA GLU A 100 0.99 14.41 18.12
C GLU A 100 -0.11 14.43 19.18
N ASN A 101 -0.98 15.45 19.16
CA ASN A 101 -2.05 15.58 20.13
C ASN A 101 -3.28 14.74 19.76
N CYS A 102 -3.77 14.84 18.51
CA CYS A 102 -5.01 14.16 18.09
C CYS A 102 -4.80 13.05 17.04
N GLY A 103 -3.60 12.91 16.50
CA GLY A 103 -3.29 11.89 15.49
C GLY A 103 -3.80 12.21 14.09
N GLU A 104 -4.33 13.39 13.84
CA GLU A 104 -4.83 13.78 12.53
C GLU A 104 -3.70 14.08 11.56
N ALA A 105 -3.82 13.59 10.32
CA ALA A 105 -2.91 13.93 9.26
C ALA A 105 -3.34 15.24 8.61
N SER A 106 -2.38 16.09 8.30
CA SER A 106 -2.65 17.39 7.68
C SER A 106 -1.54 17.76 6.71
N ASN A 107 -1.75 18.84 5.96
CA ASN A 107 -0.76 19.34 5.02
C ASN A 107 0.55 19.65 5.73
N LYS A 108 1.65 19.25 5.12
CA LYS A 108 3.02 19.46 5.59
C LYS A 108 3.34 20.93 5.86
N ASN A 109 2.68 21.84 5.16
CA ASN A 109 2.90 23.29 5.29
C ASN A 109 2.10 23.93 6.42
N ASN A 110 1.20 23.20 7.07
CA ASN A 110 0.43 23.71 8.19
C ASN A 110 1.30 23.83 9.44
N ASP A 111 1.20 24.95 10.14
CA ASP A 111 1.90 25.19 11.41
C ASP A 111 1.08 24.70 12.61
N TYR A 112 -0.22 24.56 12.42
CA TYR A 112 -1.18 24.14 13.45
C TYR A 112 -2.07 23.04 12.89
N CYS A 113 -2.50 22.12 13.78
CA CYS A 113 -3.44 21.07 13.42
C CYS A 113 -4.81 21.69 13.09
N PRO A 114 -5.38 21.42 11.90
CA PRO A 114 -6.68 21.99 11.53
C PRO A 114 -7.85 21.40 12.34
N LYS A 115 -7.64 20.26 13.00
CA LYS A 115 -8.68 19.59 13.77
C LYS A 115 -8.71 20.02 15.23
N CYS A 116 -7.56 20.05 15.90
CA CYS A 116 -7.47 20.35 17.34
C CYS A 116 -6.79 21.68 17.66
N GLY A 117 -6.15 22.33 16.69
CA GLY A 117 -5.46 23.60 16.88
C GLY A 117 -4.09 23.51 17.54
N ASN A 118 -3.61 22.32 17.84
CA ASN A 118 -2.30 22.14 18.45
C ASN A 118 -1.19 22.51 17.46
N LYS A 119 -0.13 23.15 17.97
CA LYS A 119 1.03 23.51 17.14
C LYS A 119 1.85 22.27 16.79
N PHE A 120 2.24 22.19 15.52
CA PHE A 120 3.16 21.14 15.05
C PHE A 120 4.59 21.37 15.54
#